data_0cdb0f06c766df39b79a46810ddbc073
#
_entry.id   0cdb0f06c766df39b79a46810ddbc073
#
_cell.length_a   1.000
_cell.length_b   1.000
_cell.length_c   1.000
_cell.angle_alpha   90.00
_cell.angle_beta   90.00
_cell.angle_gamma   90.00
#
_symmetry.space_group_name_H-M   'P 1'
#
loop_
_entity.id
_entity.type
_entity.pdbx_description
1 polymer ?
#
loop_
_entity_poly.entity_id
_entity_poly.type
_entity_poly.pdbx_seq_one_letter_code
_entity_poly.pdbx_strand_id
1 'polypeptide(L)'
;VLMTEVTNKLTAIKPDILIEFRQPYIGPVMRKYGNMFRGVDAPNNAVANKIETTNLRILSQNTAVHSDMFIWRPEENVEQAALQILNILYSVPQLSVRLEDIPEDHLNMIRYWFKYWNNNKHILMDGKFIPSNPAANYPWLSAIANQKQITTLYEDVVVTLDHNAKQIDLINAKASASVVFKLEHKSNAAIKIIDCKGNIVFEKNQN
;
A
#
# COMPACT_ATOMS: atom_id res chain seq x y z
N VAL A 1 20.16 20.25 18.83
CA VAL A 1 19.60 21.34 19.67
C VAL A 1 18.35 21.91 19.02
N LEU A 2 18.42 22.56 17.84
CA LEU A 2 17.28 23.26 17.21
C LEU A 2 16.04 22.34 17.02
N MET A 3 16.19 21.19 16.41
CA MET A 3 15.06 20.26 16.16
C MET A 3 14.37 19.84 17.47
N THR A 4 15.15 19.55 18.51
CA THR A 4 14.61 19.21 19.84
C THR A 4 13.78 20.35 20.43
N GLU A 5 14.27 21.57 20.34
CA GLU A 5 13.56 22.76 20.86
C GLU A 5 12.26 23.03 20.10
N VAL A 6 12.31 22.95 18.76
CA VAL A 6 11.12 23.12 17.91
C VAL A 6 10.07 22.06 18.21
N THR A 7 10.45 20.77 18.23
CA THR A 7 9.53 19.67 18.51
C THR A 7 8.91 19.81 19.90
N ASN A 8 9.72 20.11 20.94
CA ASN A 8 9.23 20.28 22.30
C ASN A 8 8.23 21.45 22.41
N LYS A 9 8.49 22.58 21.73
CA LYS A 9 7.57 23.71 21.71
C LYS A 9 6.26 23.39 21.01
N LEU A 10 6.33 22.70 19.86
CA LEU A 10 5.15 22.28 19.10
C LEU A 10 4.27 21.29 19.90
N THR A 11 4.89 20.28 20.51
CA THR A 11 4.17 19.28 21.31
C THR A 11 3.64 19.85 22.62
N ALA A 12 4.27 20.89 23.18
CA ALA A 12 3.73 21.60 24.34
C ALA A 12 2.45 22.40 24.01
N ILE A 13 2.33 22.91 22.77
CA ILE A 13 1.14 23.61 22.30
C ILE A 13 0.04 22.61 21.95
N LYS A 14 0.40 21.51 21.23
CA LYS A 14 -0.52 20.48 20.77
C LYS A 14 0.15 19.10 20.89
N PRO A 15 -0.15 18.30 21.92
CA PRO A 15 0.51 17.02 22.17
C PRO A 15 0.37 16.00 21.03
N ASP A 16 -0.72 16.08 20.27
CA ASP A 16 -1.04 15.22 19.11
C ASP A 16 -0.73 15.88 17.75
N ILE A 17 0.18 16.86 17.73
CA ILE A 17 0.56 17.56 16.49
C ILE A 17 1.17 16.59 15.48
N LEU A 18 0.78 16.73 14.22
CA LEU A 18 1.40 16.02 13.11
C LEU A 18 2.58 16.82 12.58
N ILE A 19 3.76 16.20 12.58
CA ILE A 19 5.01 16.78 12.07
C ILE A 19 5.49 15.90 10.93
N GLU A 20 5.41 16.44 9.71
CA GLU A 20 5.82 15.75 8.50
C GLU A 20 7.26 16.10 8.11
N PHE A 21 8.04 15.07 7.79
CA PHE A 21 9.30 15.20 7.08
C PHE A 21 9.15 14.69 5.65
N ARG A 22 9.62 15.51 4.70
CA ARG A 22 9.55 15.23 3.27
C ARG A 22 10.90 14.74 2.75
N GLN A 23 10.84 13.89 1.71
CA GLN A 23 11.98 13.41 0.95
C GLN A 23 12.95 12.48 1.71
N PRO A 24 13.95 11.90 1.04
CA PRO A 24 14.79 10.81 1.56
C PRO A 24 15.80 11.22 2.66
N TYR A 25 15.74 12.42 3.19
CA TYR A 25 16.57 12.83 4.35
C TYR A 25 16.16 12.17 5.67
N ILE A 26 15.42 11.08 5.60
CA ILE A 26 14.82 10.43 6.74
C ILE A 26 15.69 9.24 7.14
N GLY A 27 16.47 9.43 8.20
CA GLY A 27 17.10 8.33 8.91
C GLY A 27 16.26 7.89 10.12
N PRO A 28 16.59 6.76 10.76
CA PRO A 28 15.86 6.24 11.92
C PRO A 28 15.72 7.23 13.08
N VAL A 29 16.70 8.11 13.26
CA VAL A 29 16.71 9.14 14.31
C VAL A 29 15.63 10.21 14.11
N MET A 30 15.17 10.43 12.88
CA MET A 30 14.16 11.44 12.56
C MET A 30 12.79 11.13 13.17
N ARG A 31 12.51 9.88 13.52
CA ARG A 31 11.30 9.48 14.27
C ARG A 31 11.18 10.18 15.64
N LYS A 32 12.28 10.67 16.18
CA LYS A 32 12.28 11.47 17.41
C LYS A 32 11.62 12.84 17.22
N TYR A 33 11.62 13.35 16.00
CA TYR A 33 11.22 14.73 15.69
C TYR A 33 9.95 14.83 14.85
N GLY A 34 9.57 13.76 14.17
CA GLY A 34 8.38 13.71 13.32
C GLY A 34 7.65 12.38 13.42
N ASN A 35 6.37 12.40 13.10
CA ASN A 35 5.47 11.26 13.16
C ASN A 35 4.79 10.97 11.81
N MET A 36 5.16 11.72 10.77
CA MET A 36 4.76 11.49 9.38
C MET A 36 5.97 11.61 8.47
N PHE A 37 6.08 10.72 7.48
CA PHE A 37 7.17 10.73 6.52
C PHE A 37 6.62 10.61 5.11
N ARG A 38 7.01 11.54 4.25
CA ARG A 38 6.62 11.57 2.85
C ARG A 38 7.76 11.08 1.96
N GLY A 39 7.42 10.22 1.01
CA GLY A 39 8.33 9.76 -0.04
C GLY A 39 8.69 10.83 -1.06
N VAL A 40 9.13 10.37 -2.22
CA VAL A 40 9.56 11.20 -3.35
C VAL A 40 8.41 12.07 -3.89
N ASP A 41 8.78 13.18 -4.52
CA ASP A 41 7.88 14.10 -5.21
C ASP A 41 7.63 13.61 -6.66
N ALA A 42 6.82 12.57 -6.81
CA ALA A 42 6.57 11.90 -8.09
C ALA A 42 5.10 11.39 -8.18
N PRO A 43 4.11 12.31 -8.27
CA PRO A 43 2.70 11.99 -8.10
C PRO A 43 2.13 11.00 -9.13
N ASN A 44 2.68 10.95 -10.34
CA ASN A 44 2.25 10.06 -11.43
C ASN A 44 3.22 8.89 -11.68
N ASN A 45 4.22 8.67 -10.83
CA ASN A 45 5.17 7.57 -10.94
C ASN A 45 4.90 6.51 -9.87
N ALA A 46 3.98 5.59 -10.17
CA ALA A 46 3.56 4.54 -9.27
C ALA A 46 4.75 3.69 -8.74
N VAL A 47 5.70 3.34 -9.61
CA VAL A 47 6.86 2.51 -9.24
C VAL A 47 7.79 3.25 -8.30
N ALA A 48 8.11 4.52 -8.58
CA ALA A 48 8.94 5.33 -7.68
C ALA A 48 8.26 5.50 -6.32
N ASN A 49 6.96 5.78 -6.29
CA ASN A 49 6.18 5.89 -5.06
C ASN A 49 6.20 4.58 -4.26
N LYS A 50 6.07 3.42 -4.91
CA LYS A 50 6.18 2.10 -4.26
C LYS A 50 7.55 1.94 -3.58
N ILE A 51 8.64 2.18 -4.32
CA ILE A 51 10.01 1.98 -3.83
C ILE A 51 10.25 2.89 -2.63
N GLU A 52 9.96 4.17 -2.75
CA GLU A 52 10.26 5.14 -1.71
C GLU A 52 9.41 4.93 -0.45
N THR A 53 8.10 4.68 -0.57
CA THR A 53 7.26 4.40 0.59
C THR A 53 7.66 3.10 1.28
N THR A 54 8.11 2.08 0.52
CA THR A 54 8.65 0.83 1.08
C THR A 54 9.94 1.08 1.85
N ASN A 55 10.90 1.81 1.25
CA ASN A 55 12.15 2.19 1.91
C ASN A 55 11.90 2.96 3.21
N LEU A 56 10.99 3.95 3.17
CA LEU A 56 10.62 4.71 4.35
C LEU A 56 9.99 3.85 5.44
N ARG A 57 9.11 2.92 5.09
CA ARG A 57 8.51 2.00 6.06
C ARG A 57 9.55 1.11 6.74
N ILE A 58 10.52 0.60 5.99
CA ILE A 58 11.62 -0.20 6.57
C ILE A 58 12.40 0.63 7.60
N LEU A 59 12.65 1.91 7.32
CA LEU A 59 13.39 2.81 8.20
C LEU A 59 12.55 3.33 9.38
N SER A 60 11.30 3.65 9.15
CA SER A 60 10.42 4.31 10.11
C SER A 60 9.45 3.37 10.83
N GLN A 61 9.38 2.10 10.45
CA GLN A 61 8.50 1.08 11.03
C GLN A 61 7.02 1.55 11.08
N ASN A 62 6.40 1.55 12.27
CA ASN A 62 4.98 1.90 12.48
C ASN A 62 4.72 3.41 12.53
N THR A 63 5.50 4.20 11.81
CA THR A 63 5.22 5.62 11.63
C THR A 63 4.36 5.83 10.39
N ALA A 64 3.55 6.86 10.34
CA ALA A 64 2.76 7.18 9.17
C ALA A 64 3.66 7.52 7.98
N VAL A 65 3.61 6.69 6.94
CA VAL A 65 4.35 6.89 5.70
C VAL A 65 3.34 7.09 4.57
N HIS A 66 3.58 8.08 3.73
CA HIS A 66 2.81 8.30 2.52
C HIS A 66 3.71 8.67 1.34
N SER A 67 3.21 8.47 0.13
CA SER A 67 3.82 8.99 -1.08
C SER A 67 3.49 10.47 -1.26
N ASP A 68 3.93 11.06 -2.35
CA ASP A 68 3.23 12.22 -2.89
C ASP A 68 1.78 11.84 -3.25
N MET A 69 0.93 12.85 -3.41
CA MET A 69 -0.45 12.64 -3.83
C MET A 69 -0.47 11.98 -5.21
N PHE A 70 -1.07 10.79 -5.32
CA PHE A 70 -1.11 10.08 -6.59
C PHE A 70 -2.19 10.64 -7.52
N ILE A 71 -1.86 10.65 -8.80
CA ILE A 71 -2.70 11.17 -9.88
C ILE A 71 -2.69 10.21 -11.07
N TRP A 72 -3.69 10.32 -11.91
CA TRP A 72 -3.76 9.72 -13.26
C TRP A 72 -4.57 10.62 -14.18
N ARG A 73 -4.59 10.31 -15.45
CA ARG A 73 -5.38 11.05 -16.44
C ARG A 73 -6.75 10.39 -16.62
N PRO A 74 -7.82 11.17 -16.81
CA PRO A 74 -9.17 10.62 -17.03
C PRO A 74 -9.28 9.69 -18.25
N GLU A 75 -8.39 9.87 -19.25
CA GLU A 75 -8.37 9.07 -20.47
C GLU A 75 -7.68 7.71 -20.33
N GLU A 76 -6.96 7.48 -19.23
CA GLU A 76 -6.34 6.18 -18.96
C GLU A 76 -7.42 5.12 -18.74
N ASN A 77 -7.13 3.85 -19.05
CA ASN A 77 -8.05 2.80 -18.64
C ASN A 77 -8.04 2.62 -17.12
N VAL A 78 -9.13 2.11 -16.57
CA VAL A 78 -9.31 2.02 -15.12
C VAL A 78 -8.29 1.11 -14.45
N GLU A 79 -7.80 0.09 -15.14
CA GLU A 79 -6.76 -0.82 -14.63
C GLU A 79 -5.42 -0.09 -14.46
N GLN A 80 -5.06 0.79 -15.41
CA GLN A 80 -3.85 1.62 -15.30
C GLN A 80 -3.98 2.66 -14.17
N ALA A 81 -5.15 3.30 -14.07
CA ALA A 81 -5.44 4.19 -12.95
C ALA A 81 -5.34 3.48 -11.60
N ALA A 82 -5.83 2.23 -11.50
CA ALA A 82 -5.74 1.43 -10.29
C ALA A 82 -4.28 1.15 -9.86
N LEU A 83 -3.33 1.03 -10.80
CA LEU A 83 -1.92 0.82 -10.45
C LEU A 83 -1.35 1.93 -9.58
N GLN A 84 -1.86 3.15 -9.67
CA GLN A 84 -1.40 4.27 -8.83
C GLN A 84 -1.64 3.97 -7.34
N ILE A 85 -2.84 3.54 -6.97
CA ILE A 85 -3.15 3.20 -5.58
C ILE A 85 -2.56 1.84 -5.16
N LEU A 86 -2.50 0.86 -6.07
CA LEU A 86 -1.96 -0.47 -5.76
C LEU A 86 -0.46 -0.42 -5.42
N ASN A 87 0.29 0.47 -6.04
CA ASN A 87 1.71 0.63 -5.76
C ASN A 87 1.99 1.29 -4.39
N ILE A 88 1.03 2.02 -3.83
CA ILE A 88 1.17 2.67 -2.52
C ILE A 88 0.28 2.05 -1.43
N LEU A 89 -0.30 0.88 -1.69
CA LEU A 89 -1.30 0.25 -0.81
C LEU A 89 -0.80 0.06 0.63
N TYR A 90 0.51 -0.16 0.81
CA TYR A 90 1.15 -0.32 2.12
C TYR A 90 1.60 1.02 2.75
N SER A 91 1.06 2.12 2.32
CA SER A 91 1.26 3.46 2.87
C SER A 91 -0.08 4.18 3.02
N VAL A 92 -0.10 5.38 3.57
CA VAL A 92 -1.33 6.17 3.65
C VAL A 92 -1.63 6.78 2.28
N PRO A 93 -2.73 6.43 1.61
CA PRO A 93 -3.03 6.95 0.29
C PRO A 93 -3.47 8.43 0.35
N GLN A 94 -2.92 9.25 -0.55
CA GLN A 94 -3.30 10.65 -0.75
C GLN A 94 -3.63 10.87 -2.23
N LEU A 95 -4.85 11.29 -2.52
CA LEU A 95 -5.38 11.47 -3.87
C LEU A 95 -5.35 12.94 -4.30
N SER A 96 -4.96 13.21 -5.55
CA SER A 96 -4.93 14.56 -6.12
C SER A 96 -5.64 14.67 -7.49
N VAL A 97 -6.59 13.80 -7.79
CA VAL A 97 -7.45 13.98 -8.97
C VAL A 97 -8.72 14.74 -8.59
N ARG A 98 -9.26 15.49 -9.55
CA ARG A 98 -10.57 16.12 -9.40
C ARG A 98 -11.65 15.08 -9.66
N LEU A 99 -12.38 14.73 -8.60
CA LEU A 99 -13.37 13.62 -8.66
C LEU A 99 -14.53 13.91 -9.62
N GLU A 100 -14.83 15.18 -9.85
CA GLU A 100 -15.84 15.62 -10.80
C GLU A 100 -15.44 15.45 -12.28
N ASP A 101 -14.14 15.31 -12.54
CA ASP A 101 -13.60 15.26 -13.91
C ASP A 101 -13.24 13.83 -14.36
N ILE A 102 -13.35 12.82 -13.49
CA ILE A 102 -13.00 11.44 -13.82
C ILE A 102 -14.21 10.57 -14.19
N PRO A 103 -14.03 9.56 -15.07
CA PRO A 103 -15.11 8.63 -15.44
C PRO A 103 -15.70 7.87 -14.23
N GLU A 104 -16.95 7.44 -14.34
CA GLU A 104 -17.65 6.68 -13.28
C GLU A 104 -16.91 5.37 -12.91
N ASP A 105 -16.27 4.71 -13.88
CA ASP A 105 -15.45 3.53 -13.63
C ASP A 105 -14.26 3.81 -12.70
N HIS A 106 -13.61 4.98 -12.87
CA HIS A 106 -12.53 5.43 -11.99
C HIS A 106 -13.06 5.80 -10.59
N LEU A 107 -14.24 6.40 -10.51
CA LEU A 107 -14.89 6.67 -9.22
C LEU A 107 -15.20 5.37 -8.47
N ASN A 108 -15.70 4.35 -9.16
CA ASN A 108 -15.99 3.04 -8.58
C ASN A 108 -14.71 2.34 -8.13
N MET A 109 -13.64 2.40 -8.93
CA MET A 109 -12.31 1.88 -8.59
C MET A 109 -11.78 2.54 -7.31
N ILE A 110 -11.78 3.86 -7.23
CA ILE A 110 -11.31 4.60 -6.06
C ILE A 110 -12.15 4.31 -4.82
N ARG A 111 -13.47 4.33 -4.91
CA ARG A 111 -14.37 3.97 -3.80
C ARG A 111 -14.05 2.57 -3.26
N TYR A 112 -13.83 1.61 -4.16
CA TYR A 112 -13.48 0.24 -3.78
C TYR A 112 -12.14 0.18 -3.05
N TRP A 113 -11.06 0.75 -3.61
CA TRP A 113 -9.71 0.66 -3.02
C TRP A 113 -9.56 1.47 -1.73
N PHE A 114 -10.18 2.64 -1.61
CA PHE A 114 -10.18 3.37 -0.34
C PHE A 114 -10.97 2.62 0.74
N LYS A 115 -12.11 2.02 0.39
CA LYS A 115 -12.87 1.15 1.31
C LYS A 115 -12.04 -0.07 1.70
N TYR A 116 -11.39 -0.72 0.74
CA TYR A 116 -10.50 -1.86 0.98
C TYR A 116 -9.36 -1.46 1.94
N TRP A 117 -8.67 -0.36 1.64
CA TRP A 117 -7.58 0.16 2.47
C TRP A 117 -8.06 0.46 3.90
N ASN A 118 -9.15 1.18 4.04
CA ASN A 118 -9.70 1.54 5.36
C ASN A 118 -10.08 0.32 6.20
N ASN A 119 -10.68 -0.70 5.57
CA ASN A 119 -11.05 -1.94 6.24
C ASN A 119 -9.83 -2.79 6.65
N ASN A 120 -8.73 -2.66 5.93
CA ASN A 120 -7.51 -3.45 6.12
C ASN A 120 -6.32 -2.63 6.66
N LYS A 121 -6.48 -1.36 6.99
CA LYS A 121 -5.38 -0.47 7.41
C LYS A 121 -4.57 -1.03 8.59
N HIS A 122 -5.22 -1.70 9.53
CA HIS A 122 -4.56 -2.34 10.66
C HIS A 122 -3.62 -3.50 10.26
N ILE A 123 -3.88 -4.15 9.10
CA ILE A 123 -2.97 -5.15 8.54
C ILE A 123 -1.90 -4.45 7.70
N LEU A 124 -2.34 -3.57 6.80
CA LEU A 124 -1.46 -2.88 5.84
C LEU A 124 -0.44 -1.98 6.54
N MET A 125 -0.82 -1.28 7.62
CA MET A 125 0.03 -0.31 8.32
C MET A 125 0.70 -0.89 9.58
N ASP A 126 -0.02 -1.67 10.37
CA ASP A 126 0.43 -2.12 11.70
C ASP A 126 0.83 -3.60 11.71
N GLY A 127 0.49 -4.37 10.68
CA GLY A 127 0.85 -5.77 10.53
C GLY A 127 2.35 -5.99 10.30
N LYS A 128 2.77 -7.26 10.39
CA LYS A 128 4.12 -7.67 10.01
C LYS A 128 4.34 -7.39 8.53
N PHE A 129 5.05 -6.32 8.22
CA PHE A 129 5.37 -5.94 6.85
C PHE A 129 6.56 -6.75 6.34
N ILE A 130 6.42 -7.35 5.15
CA ILE A 130 7.41 -8.23 4.53
C ILE A 130 7.65 -7.69 3.10
N PRO A 131 8.65 -6.85 2.90
CA PRO A 131 9.08 -6.43 1.58
C PRO A 131 9.96 -7.52 0.94
N SER A 132 9.80 -7.72 -0.36
CA SER A 132 10.64 -8.61 -1.14
C SER A 132 12.00 -7.98 -1.48
N ASN A 133 12.72 -8.55 -2.44
CA ASN A 133 14.07 -8.12 -2.80
C ASN A 133 14.15 -6.64 -3.26
N PRO A 134 14.84 -5.76 -2.52
CA PRO A 134 14.99 -4.35 -2.88
C PRO A 134 15.81 -4.14 -4.16
N ALA A 135 16.79 -5.01 -4.46
CA ALA A 135 17.57 -4.92 -5.70
C ALA A 135 16.74 -5.20 -6.97
N ALA A 136 15.58 -5.82 -6.81
CA ALA A 136 14.58 -6.02 -7.87
C ALA A 136 13.37 -5.08 -7.72
N ASN A 137 13.54 -3.93 -7.09
CA ASN A 137 12.48 -2.93 -6.87
C ASN A 137 11.22 -3.50 -6.19
N TYR A 138 11.38 -4.44 -5.25
CA TYR A 138 10.28 -5.06 -4.52
C TYR A 138 9.23 -5.69 -5.45
N PRO A 139 9.51 -6.83 -6.10
CA PRO A 139 8.57 -7.51 -7.00
C PRO A 139 7.25 -7.93 -6.33
N TRP A 140 7.21 -8.04 -5.04
CA TRP A 140 5.99 -8.17 -4.22
C TRP A 140 6.18 -7.54 -2.84
N LEU A 141 5.07 -7.15 -2.23
CA LEU A 141 4.98 -6.69 -0.85
C LEU A 141 3.89 -7.48 -0.13
N SER A 142 4.10 -7.77 1.14
CA SER A 142 3.10 -8.46 1.96
C SER A 142 2.96 -7.84 3.34
N ALA A 143 1.78 -7.96 3.92
CA ALA A 143 1.52 -7.64 5.32
C ALA A 143 0.66 -8.73 5.94
N ILE A 144 0.96 -9.11 7.19
CA ILE A 144 0.30 -10.19 7.91
C ILE A 144 -0.11 -9.72 9.30
N ALA A 145 -1.38 -9.87 9.64
CA ALA A 145 -1.91 -9.69 10.98
C ALA A 145 -3.23 -10.46 11.13
N ASN A 146 -3.60 -10.84 12.34
CA ASN A 146 -4.90 -11.42 12.68
C ASN A 146 -5.31 -12.60 11.76
N GLN A 147 -4.35 -13.49 11.45
CA GLN A 147 -4.54 -14.63 10.54
C GLN A 147 -4.99 -14.25 9.11
N LYS A 148 -4.72 -13.01 8.71
CA LYS A 148 -4.93 -12.55 7.34
C LYS A 148 -3.60 -12.11 6.75
N GLN A 149 -3.33 -12.57 5.52
CA GLN A 149 -2.22 -12.13 4.68
C GLN A 149 -2.76 -11.29 3.51
N ILE A 150 -2.14 -10.15 3.25
CA ILE A 150 -2.38 -9.34 2.05
C ILE A 150 -1.06 -9.27 1.30
N THR A 151 -1.04 -9.72 0.07
CA THR A 151 0.15 -9.73 -0.79
C THR A 151 -0.16 -9.09 -2.13
N THR A 152 0.61 -8.07 -2.50
CA THR A 152 0.52 -7.42 -3.82
C THR A 152 1.72 -7.83 -4.66
N LEU A 153 1.45 -8.29 -5.87
CA LEU A 153 2.44 -8.70 -6.87
C LEU A 153 2.58 -7.62 -7.93
N TYR A 154 3.81 -7.20 -8.19
CA TYR A 154 4.16 -6.20 -9.20
C TYR A 154 4.90 -6.79 -10.39
N GLU A 155 5.43 -8.01 -10.24
CA GLU A 155 6.17 -8.76 -11.25
C GLU A 155 5.71 -10.22 -11.30
N ASP A 156 6.09 -10.94 -12.36
CA ASP A 156 5.81 -12.38 -12.51
C ASP A 156 6.74 -13.21 -11.63
N VAL A 157 6.34 -13.37 -10.38
CA VAL A 157 7.08 -14.12 -9.35
C VAL A 157 6.16 -15.12 -8.66
N VAL A 158 6.75 -16.15 -8.08
CA VAL A 158 6.05 -17.09 -7.20
C VAL A 158 6.13 -16.59 -5.77
N VAL A 159 4.98 -16.43 -5.12
CA VAL A 159 4.91 -16.07 -3.70
C VAL A 159 4.52 -17.27 -2.86
N THR A 160 5.12 -17.39 -1.67
CA THR A 160 4.71 -18.39 -0.68
C THR A 160 3.64 -17.81 0.23
N LEU A 161 2.56 -18.56 0.42
CA LEU A 161 1.47 -18.16 1.29
C LEU A 161 1.72 -18.62 2.72
N ASP A 162 1.32 -17.78 3.69
CA ASP A 162 1.41 -18.13 5.11
C ASP A 162 0.41 -19.24 5.44
N HIS A 163 0.90 -20.39 5.88
CA HIS A 163 0.09 -21.56 6.25
C HIS A 163 -0.80 -21.30 7.49
N ASN A 164 -0.51 -20.29 8.29
CA ASN A 164 -1.32 -19.88 9.44
C ASN A 164 -2.43 -18.89 9.09
N ALA A 165 -2.41 -18.34 7.88
CA ALA A 165 -3.44 -17.41 7.44
C ALA A 165 -4.75 -18.15 7.13
N LYS A 166 -5.85 -17.67 7.70
CA LYS A 166 -7.22 -18.14 7.38
C LYS A 166 -7.81 -17.41 6.19
N GLN A 167 -7.33 -16.21 5.91
CA GLN A 167 -7.70 -15.40 4.76
C GLN A 167 -6.44 -14.89 4.07
N ILE A 168 -6.42 -14.98 2.75
CA ILE A 168 -5.31 -14.49 1.93
C ILE A 168 -5.89 -13.67 0.78
N ASP A 169 -5.47 -12.41 0.72
CA ASP A 169 -5.79 -11.52 -0.38
C ASP A 169 -4.55 -11.42 -1.28
N LEU A 170 -4.65 -11.92 -2.52
CA LEU A 170 -3.63 -11.77 -3.55
C LEU A 170 -4.05 -10.67 -4.52
N ILE A 171 -3.29 -9.60 -4.57
CA ILE A 171 -3.57 -8.42 -5.38
C ILE A 171 -2.62 -8.41 -6.57
N ASN A 172 -3.20 -8.44 -7.77
CA ASN A 172 -2.43 -8.38 -9.00
C ASN A 172 -2.24 -6.92 -9.43
N ALA A 173 -1.04 -6.39 -9.27
CA ALA A 173 -0.62 -5.05 -9.71
C ALA A 173 0.40 -5.12 -10.85
N LYS A 174 0.34 -6.14 -11.69
CA LYS A 174 1.23 -6.37 -12.84
C LYS A 174 0.45 -6.52 -14.14
N ALA A 175 1.14 -6.47 -15.27
CA ALA A 175 0.50 -6.54 -16.58
C ALA A 175 -0.07 -7.92 -16.91
N SER A 176 0.54 -9.02 -16.44
CA SER A 176 0.04 -10.36 -16.71
C SER A 176 -1.16 -10.72 -15.84
N ALA A 177 -2.15 -11.41 -16.40
CA ALA A 177 -3.38 -11.80 -15.69
C ALA A 177 -3.19 -12.97 -14.71
N SER A 178 -2.08 -13.72 -14.80
CA SER A 178 -1.85 -14.90 -13.98
C SER A 178 -1.15 -14.58 -12.67
N VAL A 179 -1.60 -15.18 -11.58
CA VAL A 179 -0.93 -15.13 -10.28
C VAL A 179 -0.49 -16.53 -9.91
N VAL A 180 0.81 -16.71 -9.61
CA VAL A 180 1.38 -17.99 -9.22
C VAL A 180 1.80 -17.93 -7.76
N PHE A 181 1.33 -18.92 -6.98
CA PHE A 181 1.67 -19.01 -5.57
C PHE A 181 1.97 -20.45 -5.16
N LYS A 182 2.75 -20.60 -4.09
CA LYS A 182 3.08 -21.88 -3.49
C LYS A 182 2.34 -22.02 -2.16
N LEU A 183 1.65 -23.15 -2.01
CA LEU A 183 1.13 -23.63 -0.74
C LEU A 183 2.09 -24.65 -0.15
N GLU A 184 2.40 -24.55 1.14
CA GLU A 184 3.22 -25.53 1.84
C GLU A 184 2.46 -26.84 2.05
N HIS A 185 1.14 -26.74 2.26
CA HIS A 185 0.27 -27.90 2.47
C HIS A 185 -0.95 -27.80 1.56
N LYS A 186 -1.45 -28.95 1.14
CA LYS A 186 -2.70 -29.04 0.39
C LYS A 186 -3.85 -28.55 1.26
N SER A 187 -4.60 -27.57 0.80
CA SER A 187 -5.77 -27.05 1.51
C SER A 187 -6.97 -26.89 0.56
N ASN A 188 -8.16 -27.03 1.12
CA ASN A 188 -9.38 -26.62 0.44
C ASN A 188 -9.65 -25.15 0.82
N ALA A 189 -9.95 -24.32 -0.16
CA ALA A 189 -10.26 -22.91 0.06
C ALA A 189 -11.40 -22.44 -0.84
N ALA A 190 -12.24 -21.57 -0.32
CA ALA A 190 -13.14 -20.78 -1.15
C ALA A 190 -12.30 -19.75 -1.92
N ILE A 191 -12.62 -19.53 -3.17
CA ILE A 191 -11.89 -18.58 -4.04
C ILE A 191 -12.88 -17.56 -4.57
N LYS A 192 -12.52 -16.29 -4.44
CA LYS A 192 -13.26 -15.17 -5.02
C LYS A 192 -12.29 -14.31 -5.83
N ILE A 193 -12.64 -14.04 -7.09
CA ILE A 193 -11.89 -13.11 -7.94
C ILE A 193 -12.73 -11.84 -8.10
N ILE A 194 -12.09 -10.69 -7.87
CA ILE A 194 -12.73 -9.39 -7.87
C ILE A 194 -11.94 -8.49 -8.83
N ASP A 195 -12.65 -7.75 -9.68
CA ASP A 195 -12.02 -6.76 -10.57
C ASP A 195 -11.53 -5.51 -9.80
N CYS A 196 -10.83 -4.61 -10.46
CA CYS A 196 -10.29 -3.40 -9.82
C CYS A 196 -11.38 -2.41 -9.37
N LYS A 197 -12.64 -2.62 -9.74
CA LYS A 197 -13.81 -1.80 -9.35
C LYS A 197 -14.61 -2.42 -8.21
N GLY A 198 -14.24 -3.63 -7.77
CA GLY A 198 -14.91 -4.33 -6.68
C GLY A 198 -16.01 -5.30 -7.12
N ASN A 199 -16.18 -5.54 -8.42
CA ASN A 199 -17.16 -6.51 -8.92
C ASN A 199 -16.62 -7.93 -8.82
N ILE A 200 -17.46 -8.87 -8.36
CA ILE A 200 -17.11 -10.28 -8.32
C ILE A 200 -17.19 -10.85 -9.74
N VAL A 201 -16.05 -11.30 -10.28
CA VAL A 201 -15.98 -11.93 -11.62
C VAL A 201 -15.95 -13.44 -11.57
N PHE A 202 -15.58 -14.02 -10.43
CA PHE A 202 -15.60 -15.47 -10.19
C PHE A 202 -15.72 -15.74 -8.69
N GLU A 203 -16.51 -16.77 -8.36
CA GLU A 203 -16.61 -17.26 -6.97
C GLU A 203 -16.76 -18.80 -6.99
N LYS A 204 -15.95 -19.47 -6.17
CA LYS A 204 -16.05 -20.92 -5.92
C LYS A 204 -16.05 -21.14 -4.42
N ASN A 205 -17.15 -21.68 -3.91
CA ASN A 205 -17.28 -22.07 -2.52
C ASN A 205 -16.52 -23.38 -2.23
N GLN A 206 -16.19 -23.56 -0.97
CA GLN A 206 -15.68 -24.83 -0.45
C GLN A 206 -16.77 -25.89 -0.57
N ASN A 207 -16.48 -27.01 -1.24
CA ASN A 207 -17.30 -28.22 -1.20
C ASN A 207 -16.76 -29.17 -0.14
#